data_be1687adc49dd5c7f434bab094c4f980
#
_entry.id   be1687adc49dd5c7f434bab094c4f980
#
_cell.length_a   1.000
_cell.length_b   1.000
_cell.length_c   1.000
_cell.angle_alpha   90.00
_cell.angle_beta   90.00
_cell.angle_gamma   90.00
#
_symmetry.space_group_name_H-M   'P 1'
#
loop_
_entity.id
_entity.type
_entity.pdbx_description
1 polymer ?
#
loop_
_entity_poly.entity_id
_entity_poly.type
_entity_poly.pdbx_seq_one_letter_code
_entity_poly.pdbx_strand_id
1 'polypeptide(L)'
;FKEELETDYNNSIDTYEDITFSDKNGKVYKNLLTTDVEVFLYNEGYLEWNKEEAKLVSSLVNDPTTLKKWTKEQAINTIYADKIPNALEEVVLYWNTSIKLNDYLVNEAMEAYFQNDTNKEFPNISGIQFANRTSSVTVNNVTYPVPVYNADGSVKEGNEVLSIKIKDVDPKAIWNFAFSVAPMYYYSDAEHIAKFDYVSNFGVEYASQTFMNEVVNSPAKIGVPVGAGPYAASKSSGGLDNITAGDFYNLGIVYYERNPYYILGPAKIKKLRLQVVSSSQMLNSLYNGEIDFIEPNAKPETIDELDSKKEDGFGNKSIQTSGYGYIGINAGKVPDVAIRQVIMHSINTQECVNYYKTTATAIHRSMSMSSWAYPKGATPYYPYIGGAVPEDLSVVNPAYASYVRSLGKKAGDKLTSAEQETFIRNQVEGAGYTLNANGVYYKGNHILKYTFTIAGDETDHPAWQALFHASEILNNVGFQINVSPDSQALTKLASGDLTVWAAAWGSTIDPDMYQVYHKDSNATSVLNWGYKQILLNTGGKYDTEVALINRLSDLIDAGRKTNNQDERAAIYSQALDIVMQLAIELPTYQRN
;
A
#
# COMPACT_ATOMS: atom_id res chain seq x y z
N PHE A 1 -25.10 -14.95 -11.51
CA PHE A 1 -24.02 -14.36 -10.67
C PHE A 1 -22.82 -15.32 -10.57
N LYS A 2 -23.00 -16.61 -10.13
CA LYS A 2 -21.90 -17.59 -10.06
C LYS A 2 -21.28 -17.85 -11.44
N GLU A 3 -22.09 -18.07 -12.47
CA GLU A 3 -21.64 -18.29 -13.87
C GLU A 3 -20.96 -17.05 -14.46
N GLU A 4 -21.43 -15.86 -14.11
CA GLU A 4 -20.85 -14.58 -14.52
C GLU A 4 -19.45 -14.39 -13.89
N LEU A 5 -19.32 -14.68 -12.60
CA LEU A 5 -18.07 -14.64 -11.87
C LEU A 5 -17.05 -15.69 -12.36
N GLU A 6 -17.49 -16.90 -12.69
CA GLU A 6 -16.65 -17.93 -13.31
C GLU A 6 -16.17 -17.52 -14.70
N THR A 7 -16.99 -16.79 -15.44
CA THR A 7 -16.64 -16.26 -16.77
C THR A 7 -15.62 -15.14 -16.65
N ASP A 8 -15.81 -14.20 -15.74
CA ASP A 8 -14.90 -13.09 -15.51
C ASP A 8 -13.55 -13.59 -14.95
N TYR A 9 -13.58 -14.56 -14.05
CA TYR A 9 -12.38 -15.24 -13.57
C TYR A 9 -11.64 -15.92 -14.72
N ASN A 10 -12.31 -16.71 -15.53
CA ASN A 10 -11.69 -17.39 -16.67
C ASN A 10 -11.14 -16.39 -17.71
N ASN A 11 -11.80 -15.26 -17.92
CA ASN A 11 -11.33 -14.21 -18.82
C ASN A 11 -10.11 -13.44 -18.26
N SER A 12 -10.02 -13.28 -16.94
CA SER A 12 -8.86 -12.65 -16.31
C SER A 12 -7.62 -13.55 -16.31
N ILE A 13 -7.80 -14.84 -16.46
CA ILE A 13 -6.79 -15.89 -16.46
C ILE A 13 -5.92 -15.92 -17.73
N ASP A 14 -6.46 -15.51 -18.87
CA ASP A 14 -5.73 -15.55 -20.15
C ASP A 14 -4.48 -14.64 -20.20
N THR A 15 -4.27 -13.81 -19.18
CA THR A 15 -3.07 -12.96 -19.06
C THR A 15 -1.89 -13.61 -18.32
N TYR A 16 -2.06 -14.82 -17.73
CA TYR A 16 -1.03 -15.52 -16.95
C TYR A 16 -0.84 -16.93 -17.49
N GLU A 17 -0.01 -17.09 -18.53
CA GLU A 17 0.11 -18.33 -19.31
C GLU A 17 0.71 -19.55 -18.59
N ASP A 18 1.29 -19.44 -17.38
CA ASP A 18 2.20 -20.48 -16.87
C ASP A 18 1.87 -21.08 -15.50
N ILE A 19 0.70 -20.82 -14.91
CA ILE A 19 0.42 -21.31 -13.56
C ILE A 19 -0.84 -22.17 -13.55
N THR A 20 -0.65 -23.47 -13.70
CA THR A 20 -1.73 -24.44 -13.56
C THR A 20 -1.51 -25.30 -12.32
N PHE A 21 -2.53 -25.41 -11.48
CA PHE A 21 -2.60 -26.41 -10.43
C PHE A 21 -3.65 -27.47 -10.83
N SER A 22 -3.31 -28.73 -10.66
CA SER A 22 -4.25 -29.84 -10.86
C SER A 22 -4.53 -30.52 -9.53
N ASP A 23 -5.82 -30.64 -9.16
CA ASP A 23 -6.19 -31.44 -8.00
C ASP A 23 -6.05 -32.94 -8.26
N LYS A 24 -6.26 -33.78 -7.23
CA LYS A 24 -6.16 -35.25 -7.34
C LYS A 24 -7.16 -35.87 -8.32
N ASN A 25 -8.24 -35.16 -8.66
CA ASN A 25 -9.27 -35.59 -9.60
C ASN A 25 -8.95 -35.17 -11.04
N GLY A 26 -7.80 -34.48 -11.24
CA GLY A 26 -7.36 -33.98 -12.52
C GLY A 26 -8.07 -32.71 -12.97
N LYS A 27 -8.83 -32.03 -12.08
CA LYS A 27 -9.39 -30.71 -12.37
C LYS A 27 -8.26 -29.67 -12.33
N VAL A 28 -8.10 -28.96 -13.43
CA VAL A 28 -7.05 -27.96 -13.60
C VAL A 28 -7.59 -26.61 -13.15
N TYR A 29 -6.84 -25.95 -12.26
CA TYR A 29 -7.06 -24.60 -11.81
C TYR A 29 -5.93 -23.74 -12.36
N LYS A 30 -6.26 -22.85 -13.26
CA LYS A 30 -5.29 -21.90 -13.81
C LYS A 30 -5.08 -20.77 -12.79
N ASN A 31 -3.87 -20.25 -12.70
CA ASN A 31 -3.44 -19.12 -11.85
C ASN A 31 -3.47 -19.33 -10.33
N LEU A 32 -3.67 -20.51 -9.84
CA LEU A 32 -3.38 -20.83 -8.46
C LEU A 32 -1.88 -21.13 -8.33
N LEU A 33 -1.12 -20.25 -7.70
CA LEU A 33 0.30 -20.46 -7.43
C LEU A 33 0.47 -21.60 -6.42
N THR A 34 1.41 -22.51 -6.67
CA THR A 34 1.84 -23.50 -5.67
C THR A 34 2.20 -22.83 -4.34
N THR A 35 2.73 -21.61 -4.40
CA THR A 35 3.05 -20.77 -3.24
C THR A 35 1.84 -20.31 -2.46
N ASP A 36 0.69 -20.07 -3.09
CA ASP A 36 -0.53 -19.66 -2.38
C ASP A 36 -1.10 -20.85 -1.60
N VAL A 37 -0.98 -22.03 -2.16
CA VAL A 37 -1.30 -23.29 -1.47
C VAL A 37 -0.37 -23.53 -0.29
N GLU A 38 0.93 -23.29 -0.45
CA GLU A 38 1.91 -23.41 0.62
C GLU A 38 1.62 -22.43 1.77
N VAL A 39 1.25 -21.19 1.46
CA VAL A 39 0.85 -20.20 2.46
C VAL A 39 -0.42 -20.63 3.20
N PHE A 40 -1.43 -21.11 2.48
CA PHE A 40 -2.63 -21.66 3.10
C PHE A 40 -2.29 -22.82 4.06
N LEU A 41 -1.55 -23.81 3.60
CA LEU A 41 -1.19 -24.97 4.42
C LEU A 41 -0.29 -24.60 5.62
N TYR A 42 0.53 -23.57 5.48
CA TYR A 42 1.30 -23.00 6.58
C TYR A 42 0.39 -22.35 7.62
N ASN A 43 -0.55 -21.53 7.17
CA ASN A 43 -1.50 -20.86 8.04
C ASN A 43 -2.45 -21.83 8.76
N GLU A 44 -2.85 -22.90 8.06
CA GLU A 44 -3.65 -24.00 8.65
C GLU A 44 -2.84 -24.94 9.58
N GLY A 45 -1.54 -24.69 9.74
CA GLY A 45 -0.67 -25.50 10.59
C GLY A 45 -0.25 -26.85 10.02
N TYR A 46 -0.49 -27.10 8.75
CA TYR A 46 -0.07 -28.32 8.05
C TYR A 46 1.38 -28.24 7.54
N LEU A 47 1.89 -27.06 7.36
CA LEU A 47 3.30 -26.79 7.12
C LEU A 47 3.86 -25.90 8.26
N GLU A 48 5.16 -26.01 8.49
CA GLU A 48 5.89 -25.16 9.43
C GLU A 48 7.16 -24.61 8.78
N TRP A 49 7.64 -23.48 9.24
CA TRP A 49 8.90 -22.91 8.76
C TRP A 49 10.09 -23.53 9.47
N ASN A 50 10.90 -24.28 8.71
CA ASN A 50 12.18 -24.80 9.22
C ASN A 50 13.25 -23.74 9.08
N LYS A 51 13.71 -23.19 10.21
CA LYS A 51 14.70 -22.11 10.24
C LYS A 51 16.10 -22.55 9.81
N GLU A 52 16.46 -23.83 10.03
CA GLU A 52 17.76 -24.37 9.66
C GLU A 52 17.89 -24.60 8.15
N GLU A 53 16.81 -25.06 7.53
CA GLU A 53 16.78 -25.34 6.10
C GLU A 53 16.22 -24.17 5.27
N ALA A 54 15.75 -23.10 5.93
CA ALA A 54 15.12 -21.92 5.33
C ALA A 54 14.01 -22.27 4.32
N LYS A 55 13.14 -23.23 4.67
CA LYS A 55 12.03 -23.70 3.81
C LYS A 55 10.84 -24.17 4.62
N LEU A 56 9.69 -24.26 3.94
CA LEU A 56 8.48 -24.88 4.49
C LEU A 56 8.64 -26.41 4.48
N VAL A 57 8.34 -27.02 5.60
CA VAL A 57 8.31 -28.49 5.79
C VAL A 57 6.96 -28.91 6.37
N SER A 58 6.60 -30.19 6.23
CA SER A 58 5.35 -30.69 6.79
C SER A 58 5.41 -30.71 8.33
N SER A 59 4.36 -30.20 8.98
CA SER A 59 4.12 -30.35 10.42
C SER A 59 3.46 -31.68 10.76
N LEU A 60 2.86 -32.37 9.76
CA LEU A 60 2.07 -33.58 9.95
C LEU A 60 2.94 -34.80 10.17
N VAL A 61 2.60 -35.57 11.19
CA VAL A 61 3.22 -36.86 11.49
C VAL A 61 2.52 -37.95 10.70
N ASN A 62 3.28 -38.62 9.84
CA ASN A 62 2.78 -39.76 9.03
C ASN A 62 2.62 -41.02 9.86
N ASP A 63 3.53 -41.24 10.82
CA ASP A 63 3.54 -42.39 11.70
C ASP A 63 3.72 -41.90 13.16
N PRO A 64 2.66 -42.02 13.98
CA PRO A 64 2.72 -41.59 15.37
C PRO A 64 3.77 -42.35 16.21
N THR A 65 4.17 -43.55 15.77
CA THR A 65 5.12 -44.40 16.50
C THR A 65 6.56 -43.97 16.28
N THR A 66 6.88 -43.58 15.05
CA THR A 66 8.23 -43.13 14.66
C THR A 66 8.39 -41.64 14.63
N LEU A 67 7.29 -40.89 14.78
CA LEU A 67 7.21 -39.44 14.62
C LEU A 67 7.72 -38.95 13.24
N LYS A 68 7.72 -39.84 12.26
CA LYS A 68 8.14 -39.49 10.90
C LYS A 68 7.09 -38.57 10.27
N LYS A 69 7.53 -37.38 9.87
CA LYS A 69 6.69 -36.37 9.20
C LYS A 69 6.49 -36.74 7.72
N TRP A 70 5.37 -36.32 7.18
CA TRP A 70 5.16 -36.36 5.72
C TRP A 70 6.15 -35.45 5.02
N THR A 71 6.43 -35.70 3.75
CA THR A 71 7.10 -34.68 2.93
C THR A 71 6.14 -33.52 2.66
N LYS A 72 6.68 -32.37 2.29
CA LYS A 72 5.87 -31.22 1.90
C LYS A 72 4.90 -31.57 0.76
N GLU A 73 5.38 -32.31 -0.25
CA GLU A 73 4.58 -32.78 -1.39
C GLU A 73 3.47 -33.75 -0.96
N GLN A 74 3.75 -34.63 -0.02
CA GLN A 74 2.74 -35.55 0.52
C GLN A 74 1.68 -34.80 1.32
N ALA A 75 2.09 -33.81 2.14
CA ALA A 75 1.17 -32.97 2.88
C ALA A 75 0.28 -32.15 1.93
N ILE A 76 0.86 -31.51 0.94
CA ILE A 76 0.16 -30.77 -0.10
C ILE A 76 -0.85 -31.68 -0.83
N ASN A 77 -0.42 -32.82 -1.34
CA ASN A 77 -1.29 -33.69 -2.13
C ASN A 77 -2.42 -34.34 -1.32
N THR A 78 -2.20 -34.65 -0.05
CA THR A 78 -3.21 -35.36 0.77
C THR A 78 -4.25 -34.37 1.32
N ILE A 79 -3.84 -33.21 1.80
CA ILE A 79 -4.75 -32.24 2.40
C ILE A 79 -5.48 -31.42 1.34
N TYR A 80 -4.80 -31.12 0.27
CA TYR A 80 -5.37 -30.48 -0.90
C TYR A 80 -6.53 -31.26 -1.50
N ALA A 81 -6.44 -32.57 -1.41
CA ALA A 81 -7.44 -33.46 -1.91
C ALA A 81 -8.76 -33.44 -1.13
N ASP A 82 -8.71 -33.25 0.17
CA ASP A 82 -9.88 -33.42 1.05
C ASP A 82 -10.57 -32.11 1.48
N LYS A 83 -9.84 -31.01 1.56
CA LYS A 83 -10.36 -29.74 2.12
C LYS A 83 -10.53 -28.60 1.12
N ILE A 84 -9.84 -28.63 -0.01
CA ILE A 84 -9.82 -27.50 -0.95
C ILE A 84 -10.90 -27.52 -2.05
N PRO A 85 -11.55 -28.60 -2.44
CA PRO A 85 -12.61 -28.50 -3.46
C PRO A 85 -13.72 -27.51 -3.13
N ASN A 86 -14.08 -27.38 -1.86
CA ASN A 86 -15.08 -26.40 -1.41
C ASN A 86 -14.48 -24.98 -1.27
N ALA A 87 -13.26 -24.88 -0.76
CA ALA A 87 -12.55 -23.61 -0.64
C ALA A 87 -12.23 -22.99 -2.01
N LEU A 88 -12.00 -23.76 -3.06
CA LEU A 88 -11.74 -23.25 -4.40
C LEU A 88 -12.98 -22.67 -5.08
N GLU A 89 -14.17 -23.19 -4.82
CA GLU A 89 -15.40 -22.56 -5.28
C GLU A 89 -15.63 -21.22 -4.55
N GLU A 90 -15.33 -21.15 -3.27
CA GLU A 90 -15.38 -19.90 -2.48
C GLU A 90 -14.26 -18.93 -2.89
N VAL A 91 -13.09 -19.43 -3.23
CA VAL A 91 -11.97 -18.63 -3.73
C VAL A 91 -12.28 -17.97 -5.07
N VAL A 92 -12.89 -18.69 -6.00
CA VAL A 92 -13.35 -18.11 -7.27
C VAL A 92 -14.39 -17.02 -7.02
N LEU A 93 -15.31 -17.25 -6.08
CA LEU A 93 -16.32 -16.27 -5.67
C LEU A 93 -15.67 -15.00 -5.05
N TYR A 94 -14.67 -15.20 -4.22
CA TYR A 94 -13.95 -14.13 -3.52
C TYR A 94 -13.05 -13.30 -4.42
N TRP A 95 -12.38 -13.93 -5.39
CA TRP A 95 -11.54 -13.25 -6.36
C TRP A 95 -12.31 -12.19 -7.15
N ASN A 96 -13.54 -12.51 -7.50
CA ASN A 96 -14.39 -11.61 -8.28
C ASN A 96 -15.07 -10.50 -7.47
N THR A 97 -15.02 -10.55 -6.13
CA THR A 97 -15.52 -9.49 -5.24
C THR A 97 -14.43 -8.55 -4.74
N SER A 98 -13.28 -8.49 -5.40
CA SER A 98 -12.11 -7.67 -5.03
C SER A 98 -11.39 -8.12 -3.75
N ILE A 99 -11.72 -9.29 -3.21
CA ILE A 99 -11.04 -9.87 -2.06
C ILE A 99 -10.13 -10.98 -2.55
N LYS A 100 -8.86 -10.86 -2.22
CA LYS A 100 -7.83 -11.76 -2.68
C LYS A 100 -7.94 -13.13 -2.03
N LEU A 101 -7.58 -14.16 -2.81
CA LEU A 101 -7.29 -15.47 -2.28
C LEU A 101 -6.41 -15.41 -1.04
N ASN A 102 -5.35 -14.61 -1.07
CA ASN A 102 -4.43 -14.47 0.06
C ASN A 102 -5.09 -13.82 1.28
N ASP A 103 -5.93 -12.81 1.10
CA ASP A 103 -6.65 -12.16 2.20
C ASP A 103 -7.74 -13.09 2.76
N TYR A 104 -8.42 -13.84 1.90
CA TYR A 104 -9.35 -14.88 2.32
C TYR A 104 -8.64 -15.97 3.13
N LEU A 105 -7.54 -16.50 2.62
CA LEU A 105 -6.77 -17.55 3.31
C LEU A 105 -6.14 -17.04 4.61
N VAL A 106 -5.71 -15.79 4.68
CA VAL A 106 -5.22 -15.16 5.92
C VAL A 106 -6.37 -15.00 6.90
N ASN A 107 -7.55 -14.56 6.47
CA ASN A 107 -8.71 -14.40 7.34
C ASN A 107 -9.20 -15.76 7.87
N GLU A 108 -9.33 -16.77 7.01
CA GLU A 108 -9.68 -18.13 7.42
C GLU A 108 -8.64 -18.75 8.37
N ALA A 109 -7.36 -18.55 8.10
CA ALA A 109 -6.29 -19.00 8.97
C ALA A 109 -6.27 -18.25 10.31
N MET A 110 -6.58 -16.96 10.31
CA MET A 110 -6.74 -16.18 11.53
C MET A 110 -7.97 -16.64 12.32
N GLU A 111 -9.11 -16.89 11.67
CA GLU A 111 -10.28 -17.44 12.33
C GLU A 111 -9.99 -18.81 12.96
N ALA A 112 -9.35 -19.71 12.20
CA ALA A 112 -8.96 -21.04 12.70
C ALA A 112 -7.94 -20.93 13.86
N TYR A 113 -6.99 -20.00 13.77
CA TYR A 113 -6.02 -19.74 14.83
C TYR A 113 -6.70 -19.25 16.11
N PHE A 114 -7.66 -18.33 15.99
CA PHE A 114 -8.38 -17.75 17.12
C PHE A 114 -9.52 -18.65 17.64
N GLN A 115 -10.05 -19.56 16.84
CA GLN A 115 -10.99 -20.59 17.30
C GLN A 115 -10.31 -21.69 18.12
N ASN A 116 -9.00 -21.81 18.06
CA ASN A 116 -8.24 -22.76 18.84
C ASN A 116 -8.04 -22.26 20.26
N ASP A 117 -8.73 -22.86 21.25
CA ASP A 117 -8.79 -22.41 22.65
C ASP A 117 -7.43 -22.22 23.35
N THR A 118 -6.39 -22.86 22.86
CA THR A 118 -5.02 -22.74 23.40
C THR A 118 -4.34 -21.41 23.06
N ASN A 119 -4.86 -20.63 22.09
CA ASN A 119 -4.28 -19.38 21.65
C ASN A 119 -5.07 -18.14 22.11
N LYS A 120 -6.09 -18.35 22.95
CA LYS A 120 -6.99 -17.29 23.44
C LYS A 120 -6.43 -16.48 24.61
N GLU A 121 -5.17 -16.64 24.97
CA GLU A 121 -4.57 -15.71 25.91
C GLU A 121 -4.46 -14.33 25.25
N PHE A 122 -5.25 -13.40 25.76
CA PHE A 122 -5.08 -11.99 25.44
C PHE A 122 -3.62 -11.60 25.63
N PRO A 123 -2.97 -10.98 24.64
CA PRO A 123 -1.70 -10.34 24.91
C PRO A 123 -1.96 -9.34 26.04
N ASN A 124 -1.40 -9.61 27.20
CA ASN A 124 -1.49 -8.71 28.34
C ASN A 124 -0.81 -7.39 27.95
N ILE A 125 -1.61 -6.40 27.61
CA ILE A 125 -1.11 -5.07 27.27
C ILE A 125 -0.78 -4.37 28.59
N SER A 126 0.25 -4.85 29.26
CA SER A 126 0.70 -4.37 30.56
C SER A 126 1.17 -2.90 30.57
N GLY A 127 1.26 -2.28 29.41
CA GLY A 127 1.69 -0.89 29.26
C GLY A 127 0.57 0.15 29.30
N ILE A 128 -0.70 -0.26 29.29
CA ILE A 128 -1.84 0.67 29.32
C ILE A 128 -2.41 0.74 30.73
N GLN A 129 -2.44 1.92 31.32
CA GLN A 129 -2.90 2.14 32.68
C GLN A 129 -3.69 3.44 32.80
N PHE A 130 -4.69 3.45 33.67
CA PHE A 130 -5.33 4.68 34.13
C PHE A 130 -4.60 5.22 35.36
N ALA A 131 -4.46 6.53 35.45
CA ALA A 131 -3.78 7.20 36.54
C ALA A 131 -4.57 8.43 37.02
N ASN A 132 -4.32 8.84 38.27
CA ASN A 132 -4.78 10.13 38.73
C ASN A 132 -3.87 11.25 38.23
N ARG A 133 -4.47 12.39 37.94
CA ARG A 133 -3.76 13.61 37.65
C ARG A 133 -3.33 14.31 38.93
N THR A 134 -2.04 14.51 39.15
CA THR A 134 -1.54 15.31 40.28
C THR A 134 -0.92 16.62 39.89
N SER A 135 -0.43 16.71 38.68
CA SER A 135 0.23 17.91 38.16
C SER A 135 -0.12 18.10 36.71
N SER A 136 0.25 19.22 36.18
CA SER A 136 0.11 19.54 34.78
C SER A 136 1.41 20.15 34.27
N VAL A 137 1.72 19.89 33.00
CA VAL A 137 2.81 20.55 32.28
C VAL A 137 2.20 21.47 31.21
N THR A 138 2.69 22.68 31.07
CA THR A 138 2.25 23.61 30.03
C THR A 138 3.30 23.69 28.95
N VAL A 139 2.91 23.37 27.73
CA VAL A 139 3.76 23.47 26.52
C VAL A 139 2.99 24.30 25.50
N ASN A 140 3.62 25.35 24.95
CA ASN A 140 3.00 26.24 23.96
C ASN A 140 1.62 26.79 24.40
N ASN A 141 1.50 27.18 25.64
CA ASN A 141 0.26 27.69 26.27
C ASN A 141 -0.90 26.65 26.39
N VAL A 142 -0.65 25.38 26.14
CA VAL A 142 -1.58 24.29 26.37
C VAL A 142 -1.15 23.52 27.61
N THR A 143 -2.07 23.33 28.56
CA THR A 143 -1.81 22.59 29.79
C THR A 143 -2.26 21.14 29.64
N TYR A 144 -1.31 20.24 29.84
CA TYR A 144 -1.52 18.79 29.75
C TYR A 144 -1.52 18.17 31.14
N PRO A 145 -2.41 17.19 31.40
CA PRO A 145 -2.34 16.39 32.62
C PRO A 145 -1.12 15.47 32.59
N VAL A 146 -0.52 15.29 33.76
CA VAL A 146 0.64 14.39 33.93
C VAL A 146 0.30 13.31 34.93
N PRO A 147 0.64 12.01 34.66
CA PRO A 147 0.42 10.93 35.60
C PRO A 147 1.17 11.14 36.91
N VAL A 148 0.62 10.60 38.00
CA VAL A 148 1.36 10.41 39.25
C VAL A 148 2.24 9.16 39.13
N TYR A 149 3.46 9.27 39.61
CA TYR A 149 4.35 8.12 39.72
C TYR A 149 4.55 7.69 41.16
N ASN A 150 4.63 6.39 41.39
CA ASN A 150 5.10 5.80 42.64
C ASN A 150 6.62 5.99 42.79
N ALA A 151 7.15 5.73 43.96
CA ALA A 151 8.59 5.86 44.24
C ALA A 151 9.47 4.92 43.40
N ASP A 152 8.91 3.83 42.92
CA ASP A 152 9.58 2.87 42.01
C ASP A 152 9.50 3.24 40.52
N GLY A 153 8.88 4.40 40.19
CA GLY A 153 8.69 4.87 38.82
C GLY A 153 7.49 4.26 38.08
N SER A 154 6.71 3.40 38.73
CA SER A 154 5.45 2.92 38.18
C SER A 154 4.37 4.03 38.22
N VAL A 155 3.39 3.95 37.31
CA VAL A 155 2.25 4.88 37.30
C VAL A 155 1.30 4.52 38.44
N LYS A 156 0.86 5.52 39.22
CA LYS A 156 -0.13 5.33 40.26
C LYS A 156 -1.52 5.21 39.62
N GLU A 157 -2.25 4.18 40.02
CA GLU A 157 -3.63 3.96 39.54
C GLU A 157 -4.54 5.16 39.79
N GLY A 158 -5.47 5.36 38.84
CA GLY A 158 -6.48 6.42 38.87
C GLY A 158 -7.35 6.37 37.62
N ASN A 159 -8.16 7.40 37.39
CA ASN A 159 -9.11 7.45 36.28
C ASN A 159 -9.09 8.77 35.49
N GLU A 160 -8.12 9.61 35.72
CA GLU A 160 -8.05 10.94 35.08
C GLU A 160 -7.09 11.00 33.89
N VAL A 161 -6.11 10.11 33.82
CA VAL A 161 -5.07 10.07 32.80
C VAL A 161 -4.91 8.66 32.28
N LEU A 162 -4.96 8.51 30.95
CA LEU A 162 -4.55 7.28 30.27
C LEU A 162 -3.05 7.34 30.04
N SER A 163 -2.30 6.43 30.65
CA SER A 163 -0.85 6.28 30.47
C SER A 163 -0.56 5.09 29.57
N ILE A 164 0.29 5.30 28.57
CA ILE A 164 0.72 4.25 27.65
C ILE A 164 2.26 4.17 27.71
N LYS A 165 2.77 3.01 28.14
CA LYS A 165 4.19 2.72 28.20
C LYS A 165 4.54 1.73 27.11
N ILE A 166 5.48 2.10 26.24
CA ILE A 166 6.03 1.21 25.21
C ILE A 166 7.27 0.50 25.73
N LYS A 167 7.55 -0.70 25.24
CA LYS A 167 8.66 -1.55 25.69
C LYS A 167 10.02 -1.00 25.23
N ASP A 168 10.10 -0.60 24.00
CA ASP A 168 11.33 -0.15 23.33
C ASP A 168 11.13 1.20 22.68
N VAL A 169 12.22 1.87 22.33
CA VAL A 169 12.17 3.12 21.56
C VAL A 169 11.56 2.86 20.18
N ASP A 170 10.47 3.54 19.90
CA ASP A 170 9.84 3.59 18.58
C ASP A 170 9.52 5.05 18.25
N PRO A 171 10.25 5.68 17.34
CA PRO A 171 10.07 7.10 16.98
C PRO A 171 8.69 7.44 16.45
N LYS A 172 7.96 6.44 15.94
CA LYS A 172 6.60 6.61 15.40
C LYS A 172 5.49 6.22 16.38
N ALA A 173 5.82 5.71 17.57
CA ALA A 173 4.83 5.18 18.51
C ALA A 173 3.69 6.18 18.79
N ILE A 174 4.00 7.46 18.90
CA ILE A 174 3.00 8.50 19.14
C ILE A 174 1.90 8.53 18.07
N TRP A 175 2.24 8.24 16.82
CA TRP A 175 1.28 8.24 15.70
C TRP A 175 0.37 7.01 15.72
N ASN A 176 0.81 5.90 16.33
CA ASN A 176 -0.01 4.71 16.52
C ASN A 176 -1.14 4.96 17.53
N PHE A 177 -1.05 6.03 18.33
CA PHE A 177 -2.09 6.43 19.30
C PHE A 177 -3.09 7.44 18.73
N ALA A 178 -2.97 7.81 17.45
CA ALA A 178 -3.93 8.65 16.74
C ALA A 178 -5.17 7.86 16.30
N PHE A 179 -5.82 7.18 17.25
CA PHE A 179 -7.08 6.46 17.02
C PHE A 179 -8.27 7.26 17.54
N SER A 180 -9.43 7.02 16.95
CA SER A 180 -10.66 7.70 17.33
C SER A 180 -11.12 7.23 18.73
N VAL A 181 -11.58 8.18 19.53
CA VAL A 181 -12.25 7.85 20.80
C VAL A 181 -13.68 7.41 20.48
N ALA A 182 -13.98 6.16 20.79
CA ALA A 182 -15.27 5.54 20.52
C ALA A 182 -15.93 5.08 21.84
N PRO A 183 -17.22 5.42 22.08
CA PRO A 183 -17.87 5.06 23.33
C PRO A 183 -18.23 3.57 23.35
N MET A 184 -17.77 2.87 24.38
CA MET A 184 -18.00 1.43 24.57
C MET A 184 -19.49 1.09 24.63
N TYR A 185 -20.32 1.91 25.27
CA TYR A 185 -21.76 1.66 25.37
C TYR A 185 -22.45 1.60 24.01
N TYR A 186 -21.87 2.24 22.98
CA TYR A 186 -22.42 2.22 21.63
C TYR A 186 -21.80 1.13 20.76
N TYR A 187 -20.47 0.97 20.79
CA TYR A 187 -19.74 0.05 19.91
C TYR A 187 -19.52 -1.34 20.54
N SER A 188 -20.08 -1.60 21.72
CA SER A 188 -20.10 -2.90 22.37
C SER A 188 -21.52 -3.25 22.82
N ASP A 189 -21.68 -4.28 23.60
CA ASP A 189 -22.93 -4.70 24.21
C ASP A 189 -22.77 -4.91 25.74
N ALA A 190 -23.89 -5.14 26.41
CA ALA A 190 -23.91 -5.27 27.88
C ALA A 190 -23.06 -6.46 28.37
N GLU A 191 -22.99 -7.54 27.62
CA GLU A 191 -22.24 -8.74 28.01
C GLU A 191 -20.73 -8.47 27.96
N HIS A 192 -20.25 -7.92 26.86
CA HIS A 192 -18.82 -7.59 26.68
C HIS A 192 -18.38 -6.47 27.64
N ILE A 193 -19.23 -5.45 27.83
CA ILE A 193 -18.98 -4.37 28.81
C ILE A 193 -18.86 -4.91 30.22
N ALA A 194 -19.71 -5.86 30.61
CA ALA A 194 -19.67 -6.46 31.95
C ALA A 194 -18.39 -7.28 32.20
N LYS A 195 -17.77 -7.80 31.15
CA LYS A 195 -16.49 -8.52 31.21
C LYS A 195 -15.27 -7.61 31.16
N PHE A 196 -15.45 -6.33 30.80
CA PHE A 196 -14.35 -5.39 30.60
C PHE A 196 -13.64 -5.08 31.93
N ASP A 197 -12.34 -5.32 31.93
CA ASP A 197 -11.40 -4.89 32.97
C ASP A 197 -10.14 -4.38 32.26
N TYR A 198 -9.81 -3.11 32.43
CA TYR A 198 -8.71 -2.46 31.72
C TYR A 198 -7.31 -3.02 32.04
N VAL A 199 -7.20 -3.87 33.04
CA VAL A 199 -5.94 -4.51 33.45
C VAL A 199 -5.82 -5.93 32.87
N SER A 200 -6.91 -6.69 32.91
CA SER A 200 -6.85 -8.14 32.67
C SER A 200 -7.75 -8.66 31.55
N ASN A 201 -8.76 -7.90 31.14
CA ASN A 201 -9.74 -8.37 30.17
C ASN A 201 -10.42 -7.21 29.44
N PHE A 202 -10.19 -7.07 28.14
CA PHE A 202 -10.88 -6.06 27.33
C PHE A 202 -12.36 -6.39 27.03
N GLY A 203 -12.87 -7.51 27.52
CA GLY A 203 -14.27 -7.92 27.34
C GLY A 203 -14.54 -8.55 25.96
N VAL A 204 -13.62 -8.45 25.02
CA VAL A 204 -13.73 -8.94 23.65
C VAL A 204 -12.47 -9.73 23.32
N GLU A 205 -12.62 -10.88 22.68
CA GLU A 205 -11.47 -11.64 22.16
C GLU A 205 -10.73 -10.82 21.10
N TYR A 206 -9.40 -10.91 21.10
CA TYR A 206 -8.57 -10.21 20.11
C TYR A 206 -8.93 -10.68 18.69
N ALA A 207 -9.11 -9.73 17.76
CA ALA A 207 -9.50 -9.96 16.38
C ALA A 207 -10.80 -10.78 16.19
N SER A 208 -11.73 -10.77 17.16
CA SER A 208 -12.99 -11.48 17.08
C SER A 208 -13.85 -10.98 15.90
N GLN A 209 -13.95 -11.78 14.85
CA GLN A 209 -14.84 -11.52 13.71
C GLN A 209 -16.31 -11.59 14.13
N THR A 210 -16.67 -12.50 15.02
CA THR A 210 -18.02 -12.60 15.59
C THR A 210 -18.44 -11.28 16.24
N PHE A 211 -17.57 -10.73 17.11
CA PHE A 211 -17.84 -9.43 17.73
C PHE A 211 -17.98 -8.30 16.70
N MET A 212 -17.09 -8.27 15.72
CA MET A 212 -17.14 -7.27 14.63
C MET A 212 -18.44 -7.39 13.84
N ASN A 213 -18.84 -8.59 13.44
CA ASN A 213 -20.00 -8.79 12.58
C ASN A 213 -21.32 -8.64 13.32
N GLU A 214 -21.43 -9.22 14.51
CA GLU A 214 -22.71 -9.28 15.25
C GLU A 214 -22.94 -8.06 16.14
N VAL A 215 -21.86 -7.44 16.65
CA VAL A 215 -21.97 -6.30 17.57
C VAL A 215 -21.64 -4.99 16.85
N VAL A 216 -20.42 -4.80 16.37
CA VAL A 216 -19.96 -3.52 15.81
C VAL A 216 -20.67 -3.21 14.49
N ASN A 217 -20.73 -4.17 13.59
CA ASN A 217 -21.35 -4.04 12.26
C ASN A 217 -22.84 -4.40 12.26
N SER A 218 -23.47 -4.49 13.42
CA SER A 218 -24.90 -4.77 13.47
C SER A 218 -25.74 -3.66 12.79
N PRO A 219 -26.89 -4.00 12.17
CA PRO A 219 -27.73 -3.01 11.49
C PRO A 219 -28.17 -1.82 12.35
N ALA A 220 -28.20 -2.01 13.69
CA ALA A 220 -28.53 -0.95 14.64
C ALA A 220 -27.41 0.10 14.81
N LYS A 221 -26.16 -0.23 14.45
CA LYS A 221 -24.98 0.61 14.66
C LYS A 221 -24.33 1.08 13.38
N ILE A 222 -24.46 0.30 12.30
CA ILE A 222 -23.94 0.69 10.99
C ILE A 222 -24.64 1.95 10.49
N GLY A 223 -23.84 2.89 9.99
CA GLY A 223 -24.30 4.08 9.31
C GLY A 223 -24.57 5.29 10.18
N VAL A 224 -24.48 5.17 11.52
CA VAL A 224 -24.58 6.33 12.43
C VAL A 224 -23.35 6.37 13.33
N PRO A 225 -22.34 7.19 13.06
CA PRO A 225 -21.15 7.30 13.91
C PRO A 225 -21.48 8.02 15.22
N VAL A 226 -20.94 7.51 16.33
CA VAL A 226 -20.99 8.15 17.65
C VAL A 226 -19.57 8.36 18.16
N GLY A 227 -19.23 9.57 18.56
CA GLY A 227 -17.90 9.93 19.01
C GLY A 227 -17.87 11.25 19.79
N ALA A 228 -16.66 11.69 20.16
CA ALA A 228 -16.41 12.91 20.92
C ALA A 228 -15.97 14.11 20.05
N GLY A 229 -16.10 14.02 18.74
CA GLY A 229 -15.65 15.04 17.79
C GLY A 229 -16.49 16.34 17.79
N PRO A 230 -16.08 17.35 17.01
CA PRO A 230 -16.76 18.66 16.94
C PRO A 230 -18.14 18.61 16.29
N TYR A 231 -18.45 17.55 15.57
CA TYR A 231 -19.73 17.33 14.91
C TYR A 231 -20.28 15.95 15.25
N ALA A 232 -21.61 15.86 15.32
CA ALA A 232 -22.34 14.63 15.51
C ALA A 232 -23.29 14.38 14.34
N ALA A 233 -23.64 13.11 14.10
CA ALA A 233 -24.61 12.73 13.09
C ALA A 233 -25.94 13.47 13.34
N SER A 234 -26.59 13.92 12.28
CA SER A 234 -27.84 14.67 12.36
C SER A 234 -28.80 14.32 11.21
N LYS A 235 -29.97 14.93 11.22
CA LYS A 235 -30.99 14.84 10.15
C LYS A 235 -30.84 15.99 9.18
N SER A 236 -31.39 15.85 7.99
CA SER A 236 -31.46 16.94 7.00
C SER A 236 -32.11 18.22 7.58
N SER A 237 -33.12 18.07 8.42
CA SER A 237 -33.75 19.19 9.14
C SER A 237 -32.94 19.73 10.32
N GLY A 238 -31.91 18.98 10.76
CA GLY A 238 -31.17 19.20 11.99
C GLY A 238 -31.74 18.41 13.18
N GLY A 239 -31.00 18.45 14.30
CA GLY A 239 -31.28 17.71 15.52
C GLY A 239 -30.37 16.52 15.68
N LEU A 240 -30.06 16.18 16.93
CA LEU A 240 -29.08 15.14 17.32
C LEU A 240 -29.74 13.92 17.95
N ASP A 241 -31.05 13.94 18.12
CA ASP A 241 -31.79 12.89 18.84
C ASP A 241 -32.34 11.84 17.89
N ASN A 242 -32.22 10.55 18.29
CA ASN A 242 -32.81 9.42 17.58
C ASN A 242 -32.49 9.41 16.07
N ILE A 243 -31.21 9.52 15.74
CA ILE A 243 -30.72 9.50 14.36
C ILE A 243 -30.71 8.06 13.85
N THR A 244 -31.36 7.81 12.74
CA THR A 244 -31.25 6.55 11.99
C THR A 244 -30.22 6.67 10.86
N ALA A 245 -29.77 5.53 10.34
CA ALA A 245 -28.86 5.52 9.17
C ALA A 245 -29.44 6.29 7.97
N GLY A 246 -30.75 6.16 7.73
CA GLY A 246 -31.44 6.89 6.64
C GLY A 246 -31.64 8.39 6.91
N ASP A 247 -31.60 8.82 8.18
CA ASP A 247 -31.57 10.26 8.54
C ASP A 247 -30.18 10.84 8.31
N PHE A 248 -29.14 10.10 8.69
CA PHE A 248 -27.74 10.53 8.62
C PHE A 248 -27.22 10.56 7.19
N TYR A 249 -27.53 9.53 6.41
CA TYR A 249 -27.19 9.46 4.98
C TYR A 249 -28.44 9.30 4.14
N ASN A 250 -28.74 10.29 3.30
CA ASN A 250 -29.91 10.29 2.45
C ASN A 250 -29.58 10.96 1.10
N LEU A 251 -29.96 10.31 -0.02
CA LEU A 251 -29.80 10.83 -1.37
C LEU A 251 -28.39 11.35 -1.69
N GLY A 252 -27.36 10.63 -1.26
CA GLY A 252 -25.97 11.02 -1.50
C GLY A 252 -25.46 12.13 -0.59
N ILE A 253 -26.19 12.48 0.47
CA ILE A 253 -25.79 13.53 1.42
C ILE A 253 -25.68 12.97 2.83
N VAL A 254 -24.57 13.28 3.49
CA VAL A 254 -24.32 13.00 4.90
C VAL A 254 -24.53 14.27 5.71
N TYR A 255 -25.29 14.19 6.79
CA TYR A 255 -25.69 15.32 7.59
C TYR A 255 -25.01 15.34 8.96
N TYR A 256 -24.38 16.45 9.29
CA TYR A 256 -23.79 16.71 10.60
C TYR A 256 -24.31 18.00 11.19
N GLU A 257 -24.40 18.01 12.54
CA GLU A 257 -24.60 19.24 13.30
C GLU A 257 -23.53 19.32 14.40
N ARG A 258 -23.12 20.55 14.75
CA ARG A 258 -22.07 20.77 15.77
C ARG A 258 -22.44 20.09 17.08
N ASN A 259 -21.46 19.40 17.67
CA ASN A 259 -21.59 18.76 18.96
C ASN A 259 -21.53 19.85 20.08
N PRO A 260 -22.59 20.03 20.87
CA PRO A 260 -22.60 21.04 21.94
C PRO A 260 -21.66 20.67 23.09
N TYR A 261 -21.25 19.42 23.20
CA TYR A 261 -20.40 18.86 24.26
C TYR A 261 -18.95 18.70 23.84
N TYR A 262 -18.58 19.23 22.66
CA TYR A 262 -17.19 19.11 22.22
C TYR A 262 -16.24 19.82 23.17
N ILE A 263 -15.19 19.12 23.64
CA ILE A 263 -14.30 19.58 24.70
C ILE A 263 -13.60 20.92 24.43
N LEU A 264 -13.34 21.24 23.16
CA LEU A 264 -12.72 22.51 22.74
C LEU A 264 -13.77 23.62 22.44
N GLY A 265 -15.02 23.37 22.81
CA GLY A 265 -16.14 24.27 22.55
C GLY A 265 -16.83 24.03 21.20
N PRO A 266 -18.02 24.58 21.02
CA PRO A 266 -18.81 24.30 19.82
C PRO A 266 -18.18 24.89 18.58
N ALA A 267 -18.18 24.13 17.49
CA ALA A 267 -17.70 24.55 16.19
C ALA A 267 -18.43 25.81 15.70
N LYS A 268 -17.75 26.69 14.98
CA LYS A 268 -18.35 27.93 14.45
C LYS A 268 -19.45 27.64 13.43
N ILE A 269 -19.22 26.68 12.51
CA ILE A 269 -20.22 26.24 11.53
C ILE A 269 -21.20 25.32 12.25
N LYS A 270 -22.49 25.63 12.18
CA LYS A 270 -23.53 24.89 12.92
C LYS A 270 -23.83 23.55 12.27
N LYS A 271 -23.95 23.49 10.96
CA LYS A 271 -24.33 22.30 10.19
C LYS A 271 -23.36 22.07 9.06
N LEU A 272 -22.99 20.80 8.82
CA LEU A 272 -22.23 20.37 7.66
C LEU A 272 -23.06 19.36 6.86
N ARG A 273 -23.00 19.48 5.55
CA ARG A 273 -23.51 18.50 4.61
C ARG A 273 -22.38 18.07 3.69
N LEU A 274 -22.09 16.78 3.66
CA LEU A 274 -21.11 16.21 2.74
C LEU A 274 -21.89 15.54 1.61
N GLN A 275 -21.82 16.11 0.43
CA GLN A 275 -22.57 15.67 -0.74
C GLN A 275 -21.66 14.93 -1.71
N VAL A 276 -22.09 13.77 -2.16
CA VAL A 276 -21.42 13.02 -3.23
C VAL A 276 -21.71 13.69 -4.56
N VAL A 277 -20.66 14.14 -5.25
CA VAL A 277 -20.76 14.79 -6.57
C VAL A 277 -19.72 14.16 -7.49
N SER A 278 -20.05 13.97 -8.78
CA SER A 278 -19.06 13.55 -9.75
C SER A 278 -18.01 14.63 -9.98
N SER A 279 -16.77 14.23 -10.25
CA SER A 279 -15.66 15.17 -10.48
C SER A 279 -15.96 16.17 -11.60
N SER A 280 -16.65 15.74 -12.65
CA SER A 280 -17.04 16.58 -13.79
C SER A 280 -18.11 17.64 -13.46
N GLN A 281 -18.90 17.44 -12.40
CA GLN A 281 -19.95 18.37 -11.98
C GLN A 281 -19.55 19.28 -10.82
N MET A 282 -18.40 19.04 -10.22
CA MET A 282 -17.98 19.66 -8.98
C MET A 282 -17.91 21.19 -9.08
N LEU A 283 -17.25 21.72 -10.11
CA LEU A 283 -17.16 23.19 -10.34
C LEU A 283 -18.53 23.81 -10.63
N ASN A 284 -19.35 23.16 -11.46
CA ASN A 284 -20.68 23.64 -11.77
C ASN A 284 -21.58 23.71 -10.52
N SER A 285 -21.52 22.69 -9.66
CA SER A 285 -22.28 22.69 -8.41
C SER A 285 -21.84 23.80 -7.45
N LEU A 286 -20.54 24.15 -7.43
CA LEU A 286 -20.03 25.30 -6.69
C LEU A 286 -20.59 26.61 -7.27
N TYR A 287 -20.48 26.82 -8.58
CA TYR A 287 -20.91 28.07 -9.22
C TYR A 287 -22.43 28.28 -9.16
N ASN A 288 -23.20 27.19 -9.17
CA ASN A 288 -24.64 27.23 -8.99
C ASN A 288 -25.08 27.47 -7.53
N GLY A 289 -24.14 27.47 -6.58
CA GLY A 289 -24.45 27.63 -5.15
C GLY A 289 -25.09 26.38 -4.52
N GLU A 290 -24.96 25.22 -5.14
CA GLU A 290 -25.43 23.95 -4.60
C GLU A 290 -24.48 23.45 -3.49
N ILE A 291 -23.21 23.80 -3.58
CA ILE A 291 -22.12 23.43 -2.68
C ILE A 291 -21.28 24.67 -2.35
N ASP A 292 -20.86 24.81 -1.09
CA ASP A 292 -20.07 25.94 -0.60
C ASP A 292 -18.55 25.71 -0.66
N PHE A 293 -18.11 24.42 -0.71
CA PHE A 293 -16.71 24.03 -0.67
C PHE A 293 -16.49 22.76 -1.49
N ILE A 294 -15.44 22.74 -2.29
CA ILE A 294 -15.04 21.60 -3.11
C ILE A 294 -13.53 21.37 -3.04
N GLU A 295 -13.08 20.16 -3.37
CA GLU A 295 -11.67 19.81 -3.55
C GLU A 295 -11.45 19.27 -4.97
N PRO A 296 -11.43 20.16 -5.98
CA PRO A 296 -11.24 19.74 -7.36
C PRO A 296 -9.78 19.30 -7.58
N ASN A 297 -9.54 18.54 -8.65
CA ASN A 297 -8.19 18.24 -9.07
C ASN A 297 -7.46 19.57 -9.42
N ALA A 298 -6.30 19.79 -8.80
CA ALA A 298 -5.53 21.03 -8.93
C ALA A 298 -4.80 21.11 -10.28
N LYS A 299 -5.54 21.01 -11.39
CA LYS A 299 -5.02 21.28 -12.73
C LYS A 299 -4.90 22.79 -12.92
N PRO A 300 -3.91 23.27 -13.69
CA PRO A 300 -3.77 24.69 -13.99
C PRO A 300 -5.05 25.32 -14.55
N GLU A 301 -5.74 24.64 -15.45
CA GLU A 301 -7.00 25.10 -16.04
C GLU A 301 -8.07 25.32 -14.98
N THR A 302 -8.18 24.41 -14.00
CA THR A 302 -9.10 24.53 -12.86
C THR A 302 -8.73 25.71 -11.97
N ILE A 303 -7.45 25.93 -11.72
CA ILE A 303 -6.96 27.05 -10.92
C ILE A 303 -7.22 28.37 -11.66
N ASP A 304 -6.87 28.45 -12.95
CA ASP A 304 -7.10 29.63 -13.79
C ASP A 304 -8.59 29.97 -13.87
N GLU A 305 -9.46 28.97 -14.00
CA GLU A 305 -10.91 29.14 -14.01
C GLU A 305 -11.41 29.71 -12.68
N LEU A 306 -10.99 29.12 -11.54
CA LEU A 306 -11.35 29.60 -10.20
C LEU A 306 -10.80 31.02 -9.94
N ASP A 307 -9.59 31.31 -10.41
CA ASP A 307 -8.98 32.62 -10.29
C ASP A 307 -9.77 33.69 -11.10
N SER A 308 -10.29 33.31 -12.26
CA SER A 308 -11.14 34.18 -13.07
C SER A 308 -12.48 34.52 -12.41
N LYS A 309 -12.90 33.71 -11.42
CA LYS A 309 -14.14 33.86 -10.68
C LYS A 309 -14.01 34.57 -9.32
N LYS A 310 -12.83 35.12 -9.02
CA LYS A 310 -12.59 35.83 -7.73
C LYS A 310 -13.51 37.04 -7.52
N GLU A 311 -13.80 37.78 -8.57
CA GLU A 311 -14.70 38.95 -8.49
C GLU A 311 -16.17 38.51 -8.27
N ASP A 312 -16.52 37.30 -8.66
CA ASP A 312 -17.82 36.69 -8.41
C ASP A 312 -17.95 36.13 -6.97
N GLY A 313 -16.90 36.26 -6.14
CA GLY A 313 -16.88 35.85 -4.74
C GLY A 313 -16.34 34.44 -4.50
N PHE A 314 -15.81 33.76 -5.52
CA PHE A 314 -15.14 32.47 -5.36
C PHE A 314 -13.67 32.65 -5.00
N GLY A 315 -13.18 31.79 -4.10
CA GLY A 315 -11.77 31.78 -3.71
C GLY A 315 -11.18 30.38 -3.85
N ASN A 316 -9.89 30.30 -4.10
CA ASN A 316 -9.17 29.04 -4.04
C ASN A 316 -7.95 29.15 -3.11
N LYS A 317 -7.51 28.01 -2.62
CA LYS A 317 -6.27 27.88 -1.88
C LYS A 317 -5.62 26.56 -2.21
N SER A 318 -4.45 26.60 -2.83
CA SER A 318 -3.64 25.41 -3.02
C SER A 318 -2.99 24.97 -1.70
N ILE A 319 -3.01 23.69 -1.43
CA ILE A 319 -2.35 23.07 -0.28
C ILE A 319 -1.38 22.04 -0.83
N GLN A 320 -0.11 22.17 -0.47
CA GLN A 320 0.89 21.19 -0.85
C GLN A 320 0.49 19.80 -0.32
N THR A 321 0.44 18.83 -1.22
CA THR A 321 0.15 17.44 -0.84
C THR A 321 1.41 16.76 -0.31
N SER A 322 1.26 15.86 0.65
CA SER A 322 2.37 15.06 1.15
C SER A 322 2.60 13.80 0.30
N GLY A 323 1.67 13.44 -0.57
CA GLY A 323 1.76 12.29 -1.45
C GLY A 323 2.58 12.57 -2.71
N TYR A 324 3.06 11.52 -3.35
CA TYR A 324 3.77 11.59 -4.63
C TYR A 324 3.31 10.48 -5.59
N GLY A 325 3.39 10.78 -6.89
CA GLY A 325 3.13 9.82 -7.96
C GLY A 325 4.36 8.97 -8.24
N TYR A 326 4.13 7.72 -8.61
CA TYR A 326 5.20 6.78 -8.97
C TYR A 326 4.74 5.79 -10.04
N ILE A 327 5.73 5.17 -10.68
CA ILE A 327 5.53 3.99 -11.53
C ILE A 327 6.19 2.81 -10.85
N GLY A 328 5.41 1.75 -10.61
CA GLY A 328 5.87 0.52 -9.99
C GLY A 328 6.13 -0.57 -11.02
N ILE A 329 7.08 -1.46 -10.72
CA ILE A 329 7.39 -2.65 -11.51
C ILE A 329 7.46 -3.87 -10.57
N ASN A 330 6.67 -4.90 -10.88
CA ASN A 330 6.72 -6.17 -10.15
C ASN A 330 7.93 -7.00 -10.62
N ALA A 331 8.95 -7.12 -9.76
CA ALA A 331 10.16 -7.87 -10.08
C ALA A 331 9.90 -9.38 -10.21
N GLY A 332 8.80 -9.90 -9.66
CA GLY A 332 8.37 -11.28 -9.89
C GLY A 332 7.91 -11.55 -11.33
N LYS A 333 7.36 -10.52 -11.99
CA LYS A 333 6.87 -10.57 -13.37
C LYS A 333 7.89 -10.02 -14.39
N VAL A 334 8.79 -9.14 -13.95
CA VAL A 334 9.92 -8.62 -14.72
C VAL A 334 11.21 -8.99 -13.98
N PRO A 335 11.65 -10.25 -14.05
CA PRO A 335 12.65 -10.78 -13.13
C PRO A 335 14.05 -10.21 -13.31
N ASP A 336 14.47 -9.93 -14.53
CA ASP A 336 15.82 -9.42 -14.78
C ASP A 336 15.89 -7.91 -14.47
N VAL A 337 16.76 -7.52 -13.55
CA VAL A 337 16.93 -6.11 -13.13
C VAL A 337 17.29 -5.21 -14.31
N ALA A 338 18.10 -5.69 -15.25
CA ALA A 338 18.46 -4.93 -16.45
C ALA A 338 17.23 -4.54 -17.28
N ILE A 339 16.23 -5.41 -17.36
CA ILE A 339 14.98 -5.13 -18.07
C ILE A 339 14.16 -4.07 -17.33
N ARG A 340 14.07 -4.17 -15.99
CA ARG A 340 13.39 -3.13 -15.18
C ARG A 340 14.08 -1.77 -15.31
N GLN A 341 15.41 -1.75 -15.31
CA GLN A 341 16.21 -0.53 -15.50
C GLN A 341 15.98 0.09 -16.88
N VAL A 342 15.93 -0.71 -17.93
CA VAL A 342 15.64 -0.25 -19.29
C VAL A 342 14.24 0.38 -19.36
N ILE A 343 13.25 -0.25 -18.75
CA ILE A 343 11.89 0.31 -18.67
C ILE A 343 11.94 1.68 -17.99
N MET A 344 12.62 1.80 -16.84
CA MET A 344 12.71 3.05 -16.08
C MET A 344 13.42 4.16 -16.88
N HIS A 345 14.51 3.85 -17.60
CA HIS A 345 15.19 4.80 -18.47
C HIS A 345 14.34 5.25 -19.68
N SER A 346 13.38 4.43 -20.10
CA SER A 346 12.49 4.77 -21.21
C SER A 346 11.33 5.69 -20.81
N ILE A 347 11.07 5.85 -19.51
CA ILE A 347 9.96 6.67 -19.00
C ILE A 347 10.43 8.11 -18.77
N ASN A 348 9.81 9.05 -19.48
CA ASN A 348 10.02 10.48 -19.26
C ASN A 348 9.14 10.99 -18.11
N THR A 349 9.65 10.98 -16.88
CA THR A 349 8.90 11.43 -15.70
C THR A 349 8.50 12.91 -15.76
N GLN A 350 9.19 13.73 -16.58
CA GLN A 350 8.82 15.12 -16.78
C GLN A 350 7.44 15.28 -17.44
N GLU A 351 6.98 14.30 -18.20
CA GLU A 351 5.62 14.32 -18.77
C GLU A 351 4.55 14.22 -17.70
N CYS A 352 4.80 13.46 -16.64
CA CYS A 352 3.91 13.41 -15.48
C CYS A 352 3.85 14.77 -14.76
N VAL A 353 4.96 15.47 -14.66
CA VAL A 353 5.03 16.83 -14.10
C VAL A 353 4.30 17.82 -14.99
N ASN A 354 4.53 17.74 -16.31
CA ASN A 354 3.93 18.63 -17.30
C ASN A 354 2.40 18.54 -17.34
N TYR A 355 1.84 17.38 -17.02
CA TYR A 355 0.39 17.22 -16.86
C TYR A 355 -0.18 18.22 -15.85
N TYR A 356 0.54 18.48 -14.76
CA TYR A 356 0.17 19.45 -13.73
C TYR A 356 0.77 20.86 -13.98
N LYS A 357 1.56 21.04 -15.05
CA LYS A 357 2.24 22.29 -15.40
C LYS A 357 3.01 22.88 -14.20
N THR A 358 2.50 23.97 -13.61
CA THR A 358 3.14 24.69 -12.50
C THR A 358 2.77 24.17 -11.12
N THR A 359 1.85 23.18 -11.03
CA THR A 359 1.32 22.68 -9.75
C THR A 359 1.93 21.36 -9.30
N ALA A 360 3.00 20.92 -9.96
CA ALA A 360 3.77 19.76 -9.53
C ALA A 360 5.26 19.98 -9.74
N THR A 361 6.05 19.25 -8.98
CA THR A 361 7.52 19.23 -9.04
C THR A 361 8.00 17.81 -9.26
N ALA A 362 9.08 17.63 -10.01
CA ALA A 362 9.72 16.33 -10.19
C ALA A 362 10.29 15.83 -8.84
N ILE A 363 10.11 14.54 -8.57
CA ILE A 363 10.64 13.89 -7.38
C ILE A 363 11.56 12.73 -7.78
N HIS A 364 12.65 12.51 -7.05
CA HIS A 364 13.73 11.62 -7.48
C HIS A 364 14.04 10.50 -6.50
N ARG A 365 13.35 10.46 -5.35
CA ARG A 365 13.43 9.37 -4.37
C ARG A 365 12.03 9.05 -3.86
N SER A 366 11.84 7.83 -3.45
CA SER A 366 10.57 7.24 -3.02
C SER A 366 10.16 7.66 -1.61
N MET A 367 10.09 8.96 -1.39
CA MET A 367 9.67 9.61 -0.15
C MET A 367 9.13 11.00 -0.47
N SER A 368 8.13 11.48 0.26
CA SER A 368 7.61 12.84 0.07
C SER A 368 8.70 13.90 0.23
N MET A 369 8.74 14.86 -0.67
CA MET A 369 9.65 16.03 -0.58
C MET A 369 9.37 16.91 0.64
N SER A 370 8.16 16.85 1.20
CA SER A 370 7.80 17.54 2.43
C SER A 370 8.34 16.87 3.69
N SER A 371 8.82 15.62 3.57
CA SER A 371 9.46 14.91 4.68
C SER A 371 10.81 15.54 5.03
N TRP A 372 11.07 15.65 6.33
CA TRP A 372 12.38 16.07 6.83
C TRP A 372 13.51 15.10 6.45
N ALA A 373 13.19 13.83 6.18
CA ALA A 373 14.14 12.79 5.79
C ALA A 373 14.37 12.69 4.27
N TYR A 374 13.65 13.47 3.46
CA TYR A 374 13.88 13.48 2.02
C TYR A 374 15.28 14.02 1.69
N PRO A 375 16.10 13.30 0.88
CA PRO A 375 17.44 13.76 0.53
C PRO A 375 17.37 14.97 -0.40
N LYS A 376 17.54 16.16 0.19
CA LYS A 376 17.53 17.42 -0.54
C LYS A 376 18.65 17.44 -1.57
N GLY A 377 18.33 17.76 -2.82
CA GLY A 377 19.30 17.74 -3.92
C GLY A 377 19.44 16.39 -4.63
N ALA A 378 18.58 15.41 -4.30
CA ALA A 378 18.52 14.16 -5.07
C ALA A 378 18.21 14.46 -6.56
N THR A 379 18.94 13.78 -7.43
CA THR A 379 18.79 13.84 -8.89
C THR A 379 18.27 12.51 -9.42
N PRO A 380 17.76 12.43 -10.67
CA PRO A 380 17.26 11.20 -11.24
C PRO A 380 18.32 10.09 -11.22
N TYR A 381 18.00 8.95 -10.59
CA TYR A 381 18.83 7.75 -10.66
C TYR A 381 18.71 7.08 -12.04
N TYR A 382 17.54 7.14 -12.65
CA TYR A 382 17.25 6.70 -14.01
C TYR A 382 16.97 7.91 -14.91
N PRO A 383 17.98 8.62 -15.42
CA PRO A 383 17.75 9.67 -16.39
C PRO A 383 16.98 9.14 -17.59
N TYR A 384 15.98 9.90 -18.05
CA TYR A 384 15.26 9.56 -19.28
C TYR A 384 16.23 9.46 -20.46
N ILE A 385 16.18 8.34 -21.20
CA ILE A 385 17.15 8.03 -22.26
C ILE A 385 17.14 9.07 -23.40
N GLY A 386 16.00 9.72 -23.67
CA GLY A 386 15.87 10.81 -24.63
C GLY A 386 16.13 12.21 -24.04
N GLY A 387 16.43 12.29 -22.76
CA GLY A 387 16.72 13.54 -22.04
C GLY A 387 18.15 14.04 -22.23
N ALA A 388 18.45 15.17 -21.58
CA ALA A 388 19.82 15.66 -21.49
C ALA A 388 20.65 14.81 -20.52
N VAL A 389 21.91 14.57 -20.89
CA VAL A 389 22.88 13.88 -20.02
C VAL A 389 23.07 14.71 -18.75
N PRO A 390 22.93 14.11 -17.55
CA PRO A 390 23.12 14.79 -16.27
C PRO A 390 24.55 15.32 -16.08
N GLU A 391 24.69 16.36 -15.24
CA GLU A 391 25.99 16.90 -14.87
C GLU A 391 26.83 15.90 -14.07
N ASP A 392 26.20 15.20 -13.13
CA ASP A 392 26.87 14.20 -12.29
C ASP A 392 26.42 12.77 -12.66
N LEU A 393 27.32 12.07 -13.32
CA LEU A 393 27.14 10.67 -13.69
C LEU A 393 27.55 9.69 -12.57
N SER A 394 27.98 10.16 -11.41
CA SER A 394 28.36 9.28 -10.28
C SER A 394 27.14 8.81 -9.49
N VAL A 395 26.03 9.55 -9.57
CA VAL A 395 24.80 9.31 -8.79
C VAL A 395 23.66 8.70 -9.63
N VAL A 396 23.92 8.38 -10.89
CA VAL A 396 22.94 7.75 -11.78
C VAL A 396 23.23 6.24 -11.91
N ASN A 397 22.29 5.52 -12.53
CA ASN A 397 22.45 4.11 -12.85
C ASN A 397 23.80 3.84 -13.54
N PRO A 398 24.65 2.91 -13.02
CA PRO A 398 26.00 2.67 -13.54
C PRO A 398 26.04 2.23 -15.02
N ALA A 399 25.06 1.47 -15.49
CA ALA A 399 25.01 1.02 -16.88
C ALA A 399 24.79 2.21 -17.82
N TYR A 400 23.90 3.12 -17.47
CA TYR A 400 23.68 4.37 -18.22
C TYR A 400 24.92 5.25 -18.19
N ALA A 401 25.52 5.46 -17.02
CA ALA A 401 26.74 6.27 -16.88
C ALA A 401 27.89 5.74 -17.75
N SER A 402 28.12 4.43 -17.74
CA SER A 402 29.16 3.78 -18.55
C SER A 402 28.90 3.94 -20.03
N TYR A 403 27.66 3.77 -20.47
CA TYR A 403 27.28 3.91 -21.86
C TYR A 403 27.50 5.33 -22.36
N VAL A 404 27.01 6.33 -21.64
CA VAL A 404 27.16 7.76 -21.99
C VAL A 404 28.64 8.16 -22.09
N ARG A 405 29.47 7.70 -21.14
CA ARG A 405 30.92 7.92 -21.16
C ARG A 405 31.57 7.27 -22.39
N SER A 406 31.15 6.06 -22.76
CA SER A 406 31.69 5.35 -23.96
C SER A 406 31.43 6.09 -25.25
N LEU A 407 30.35 6.87 -25.31
CA LEU A 407 30.00 7.73 -26.45
C LEU A 407 30.71 9.09 -26.41
N GLY A 408 31.44 9.41 -25.34
CA GLY A 408 32.07 10.72 -25.16
C GLY A 408 31.09 11.87 -24.96
N LYS A 409 29.84 11.59 -24.58
CA LYS A 409 28.80 12.61 -24.29
C LYS A 409 29.12 13.39 -23.04
N LYS A 410 28.78 14.65 -23.04
CA LYS A 410 28.96 15.59 -21.93
C LYS A 410 27.61 15.97 -21.32
N ALA A 411 27.63 16.58 -20.18
CA ALA A 411 26.45 17.18 -19.55
C ALA A 411 25.71 18.09 -20.54
N GLY A 412 24.40 17.93 -20.60
CA GLY A 412 23.54 18.68 -21.53
C GLY A 412 23.39 18.06 -22.92
N ASP A 413 24.28 17.17 -23.36
CA ASP A 413 24.15 16.46 -24.65
C ASP A 413 22.90 15.54 -24.61
N LYS A 414 22.38 15.23 -25.79
CA LYS A 414 21.32 14.23 -25.96
C LYS A 414 21.81 13.03 -26.75
N LEU A 415 21.23 11.88 -26.45
CA LEU A 415 21.41 10.69 -27.27
C LEU A 415 20.51 10.76 -28.51
N THR A 416 21.06 10.40 -29.67
CA THR A 416 20.24 10.18 -30.86
C THR A 416 19.33 8.97 -30.69
N SER A 417 18.28 8.84 -31.48
CA SER A 417 17.38 7.68 -31.43
C SER A 417 18.14 6.36 -31.60
N ALA A 418 19.13 6.31 -32.52
CA ALA A 418 19.96 5.12 -32.69
C ALA A 418 20.84 4.79 -31.47
N GLU A 419 21.37 5.80 -30.78
CA GLU A 419 22.11 5.62 -29.53
C GLU A 419 21.19 5.16 -28.40
N GLN A 420 19.96 5.68 -28.30
CA GLN A 420 18.94 5.23 -27.32
C GLN A 420 18.60 3.75 -27.55
N GLU A 421 18.27 3.37 -28.79
CA GLU A 421 17.99 1.98 -29.13
C GLU A 421 19.17 1.06 -28.84
N THR A 422 20.39 1.51 -29.17
CA THR A 422 21.62 0.74 -28.89
C THR A 422 21.81 0.51 -27.38
N PHE A 423 21.57 1.51 -26.55
CA PHE A 423 21.61 1.34 -25.10
C PHE A 423 20.64 0.23 -24.65
N ILE A 424 19.38 0.31 -25.10
CA ILE A 424 18.34 -0.65 -24.72
C ILE A 424 18.73 -2.05 -25.17
N ARG A 425 19.15 -2.23 -26.43
CA ARG A 425 19.58 -3.52 -26.97
C ARG A 425 20.75 -4.11 -26.19
N ASN A 426 21.76 -3.30 -25.89
CA ASN A 426 22.94 -3.75 -25.14
C ASN A 426 22.56 -4.28 -23.75
N GLN A 427 21.63 -3.62 -23.06
CA GLN A 427 21.15 -4.07 -21.74
C GLN A 427 20.33 -5.37 -21.84
N VAL A 428 19.43 -5.46 -22.82
CA VAL A 428 18.56 -6.61 -23.04
C VAL A 428 19.37 -7.83 -23.46
N GLU A 429 20.25 -7.68 -24.44
CA GLU A 429 21.12 -8.76 -24.94
C GLU A 429 22.17 -9.15 -23.90
N GLY A 430 22.71 -8.18 -23.15
CA GLY A 430 23.61 -8.42 -22.03
C GLY A 430 22.97 -9.22 -20.90
N ALA A 431 21.64 -9.12 -20.72
CA ALA A 431 20.86 -9.94 -19.82
C ALA A 431 20.53 -11.35 -20.37
N GLY A 432 20.97 -11.67 -21.59
CA GLY A 432 20.83 -12.99 -22.23
C GLY A 432 19.54 -13.19 -23.02
N TYR A 433 18.85 -12.10 -23.40
CA TYR A 433 17.68 -12.17 -24.27
C TYR A 433 18.11 -12.17 -25.74
N THR A 434 17.33 -12.86 -26.57
CA THR A 434 17.50 -12.92 -28.03
C THR A 434 16.16 -12.66 -28.72
N LEU A 435 16.20 -12.17 -29.97
CA LEU A 435 14.98 -11.95 -30.75
C LEU A 435 14.41 -13.28 -31.27
N ASN A 436 13.11 -13.44 -31.16
CA ASN A 436 12.37 -14.54 -31.81
C ASN A 436 12.04 -14.20 -33.27
N ALA A 437 11.39 -15.12 -33.98
CA ALA A 437 11.00 -14.94 -35.37
C ALA A 437 10.04 -13.75 -35.61
N ASN A 438 9.34 -13.30 -34.59
CA ASN A 438 8.42 -12.17 -34.63
C ASN A 438 9.10 -10.84 -34.23
N GLY A 439 10.43 -10.86 -34.00
CA GLY A 439 11.19 -9.68 -33.62
C GLY A 439 11.00 -9.25 -32.16
N VAL A 440 10.52 -10.15 -31.29
CA VAL A 440 10.33 -9.89 -29.85
C VAL A 440 11.41 -10.61 -29.06
N TYR A 441 11.99 -9.92 -28.07
CA TYR A 441 13.01 -10.50 -27.20
C TYR A 441 12.43 -11.55 -26.26
N TYR A 442 13.17 -12.64 -26.07
CA TYR A 442 12.84 -13.70 -25.13
C TYR A 442 14.11 -14.33 -24.52
N LYS A 443 13.95 -14.97 -23.36
CA LYS A 443 14.97 -15.72 -22.63
C LYS A 443 14.31 -16.93 -21.95
N GLY A 444 14.62 -18.14 -22.43
CA GLY A 444 13.87 -19.33 -22.01
C GLY A 444 12.40 -19.20 -22.39
N ASN A 445 11.50 -19.34 -21.44
CA ASN A 445 10.05 -19.18 -21.64
C ASN A 445 9.58 -17.72 -21.40
N HIS A 446 10.45 -16.83 -20.97
CA HIS A 446 10.09 -15.45 -20.68
C HIS A 446 10.22 -14.57 -21.93
N ILE A 447 9.10 -14.01 -22.36
CA ILE A 447 9.01 -13.07 -23.48
C ILE A 447 8.87 -11.66 -22.92
N LEU A 448 9.55 -10.68 -23.53
CA LEU A 448 9.41 -9.27 -23.14
C LEU A 448 8.08 -8.70 -23.65
N LYS A 449 6.98 -9.25 -23.11
CA LYS A 449 5.61 -8.85 -23.37
C LYS A 449 4.98 -8.40 -22.06
N TYR A 450 4.59 -7.12 -21.98
CA TYR A 450 4.08 -6.53 -20.75
C TYR A 450 2.88 -5.62 -21.00
N THR A 451 2.05 -5.49 -19.97
CA THR A 451 1.01 -4.47 -19.91
C THR A 451 1.46 -3.39 -18.92
N PHE A 452 1.43 -2.14 -19.36
CA PHE A 452 1.59 -0.95 -18.53
C PHE A 452 0.20 -0.44 -18.19
N THR A 453 -0.14 -0.42 -16.92
CA THR A 453 -1.52 -0.18 -16.45
C THR A 453 -1.64 1.18 -15.78
N ILE A 454 -2.69 1.91 -16.13
CA ILE A 454 -3.14 3.11 -15.41
C ILE A 454 -4.55 2.87 -14.86
N ALA A 455 -4.88 3.52 -13.73
CA ALA A 455 -6.24 3.56 -13.21
C ALA A 455 -7.02 4.72 -13.84
N GLY A 456 -8.21 4.45 -14.37
CA GLY A 456 -9.08 5.49 -14.93
C GLY A 456 -8.94 5.69 -16.43
N ASP A 457 -9.06 6.93 -16.89
CA ASP A 457 -9.14 7.31 -18.29
C ASP A 457 -7.75 7.73 -18.82
N GLU A 458 -7.39 7.28 -20.01
CA GLU A 458 -6.13 7.61 -20.67
C GLU A 458 -5.95 9.11 -20.93
N THR A 459 -7.02 9.84 -21.21
CA THR A 459 -6.98 11.28 -21.49
C THR A 459 -6.80 12.12 -20.24
N ASP A 460 -7.09 11.56 -19.06
CA ASP A 460 -7.07 12.27 -17.79
C ASP A 460 -6.20 11.58 -16.73
N HIS A 461 -5.06 11.02 -17.15
CA HIS A 461 -4.12 10.38 -16.25
C HIS A 461 -2.71 10.96 -16.39
N PRO A 462 -2.05 11.40 -15.28
CA PRO A 462 -0.74 12.08 -15.34
C PRO A 462 0.38 11.22 -15.94
N ALA A 463 0.31 9.91 -15.84
CA ALA A 463 1.34 9.00 -16.36
C ALA A 463 1.04 8.44 -17.74
N TRP A 464 -0.11 8.72 -18.34
CA TRP A 464 -0.48 8.13 -19.63
C TRP A 464 0.57 8.41 -20.72
N GLN A 465 0.90 9.68 -20.96
CA GLN A 465 1.84 10.07 -22.01
C GLN A 465 3.22 9.45 -21.78
N ALA A 466 3.71 9.48 -20.54
CA ALA A 466 5.02 8.94 -20.20
C ALA A 466 5.10 7.43 -20.45
N LEU A 467 4.06 6.67 -20.09
CA LEU A 467 4.01 5.23 -20.34
C LEU A 467 3.80 4.90 -21.82
N PHE A 468 2.97 5.69 -22.51
CA PHE A 468 2.73 5.52 -23.93
C PHE A 468 4.02 5.71 -24.76
N HIS A 469 4.72 6.82 -24.58
CA HIS A 469 5.99 7.07 -25.28
C HIS A 469 7.08 6.05 -24.89
N ALA A 470 7.13 5.63 -23.62
CA ALA A 470 8.04 4.57 -23.21
C ALA A 470 7.73 3.25 -23.95
N SER A 471 6.45 2.92 -24.13
CA SER A 471 6.04 1.73 -24.88
C SER A 471 6.46 1.80 -26.35
N GLU A 472 6.35 2.96 -26.99
CA GLU A 472 6.81 3.15 -28.38
C GLU A 472 8.32 2.91 -28.50
N ILE A 473 9.13 3.53 -27.63
CA ILE A 473 10.59 3.35 -27.62
C ILE A 473 10.95 1.87 -27.44
N LEU A 474 10.34 1.18 -26.50
CA LEU A 474 10.62 -0.22 -26.18
C LEU A 474 10.13 -1.17 -27.27
N ASN A 475 8.95 -0.94 -27.84
CA ASN A 475 8.42 -1.75 -28.94
C ASN A 475 9.27 -1.65 -30.20
N ASN A 476 9.85 -0.49 -30.48
CA ASN A 476 10.76 -0.30 -31.61
C ASN A 476 12.04 -1.13 -31.50
N VAL A 477 12.45 -1.52 -30.31
CA VAL A 477 13.65 -2.34 -30.10
C VAL A 477 13.37 -3.83 -29.94
N GLY A 478 12.12 -4.24 -29.82
CA GLY A 478 11.77 -5.67 -29.75
C GLY A 478 11.07 -6.09 -28.45
N PHE A 479 10.46 -5.15 -27.72
CA PHE A 479 9.45 -5.48 -26.70
C PHE A 479 8.07 -5.58 -27.36
N GLN A 480 7.13 -6.12 -26.63
CA GLN A 480 5.70 -6.10 -26.95
C GLN A 480 4.93 -5.54 -25.76
N ILE A 481 4.79 -4.22 -25.71
CA ILE A 481 4.15 -3.51 -24.60
C ILE A 481 2.84 -2.92 -25.07
N ASN A 482 1.79 -3.15 -24.27
CA ASN A 482 0.50 -2.50 -24.37
C ASN A 482 0.31 -1.58 -23.17
N VAL A 483 -0.14 -0.35 -23.38
CA VAL A 483 -0.57 0.56 -22.31
C VAL A 483 -2.07 0.47 -22.20
N SER A 484 -2.59 0.15 -21.02
CA SER A 484 -4.01 -0.11 -20.82
C SER A 484 -4.58 0.70 -19.65
N PRO A 485 -5.62 1.50 -19.90
CA PRO A 485 -6.47 1.97 -18.82
C PRO A 485 -7.29 0.80 -18.28
N ASP A 486 -7.38 0.70 -16.96
CA ASP A 486 -8.07 -0.39 -16.28
C ASP A 486 -8.85 0.15 -15.07
N SER A 487 -10.16 0.05 -15.12
CA SER A 487 -11.03 0.48 -14.02
C SER A 487 -10.84 -0.36 -12.75
N GLN A 488 -10.29 -1.57 -12.87
CA GLN A 488 -9.97 -2.47 -11.77
C GLN A 488 -8.50 -2.38 -11.34
N ALA A 489 -7.73 -1.41 -11.86
CA ALA A 489 -6.31 -1.31 -11.58
C ALA A 489 -5.97 -1.28 -10.09
N LEU A 490 -6.73 -0.52 -9.26
CA LEU A 490 -6.51 -0.46 -7.82
C LEU A 490 -6.77 -1.80 -7.12
N THR A 491 -7.78 -2.53 -7.55
CA THR A 491 -8.07 -3.88 -7.06
C THR A 491 -6.96 -4.86 -7.43
N LYS A 492 -6.51 -4.83 -8.69
CA LYS A 492 -5.38 -5.64 -9.17
C LYS A 492 -4.06 -5.24 -8.50
N LEU A 493 -3.86 -3.96 -8.24
CA LEU A 493 -2.72 -3.50 -7.45
C LEU A 493 -2.78 -4.06 -6.04
N ALA A 494 -3.92 -3.95 -5.38
CA ALA A 494 -4.13 -4.57 -4.09
C ALA A 494 -3.89 -6.10 -4.11
N SER A 495 -3.96 -6.86 -5.21
CA SER A 495 -3.68 -8.30 -5.34
C SER A 495 -2.26 -8.64 -5.83
N GLY A 496 -1.43 -7.67 -6.14
CA GLY A 496 -0.10 -7.92 -6.70
C GLY A 496 -0.13 -8.42 -8.15
N ASP A 497 -1.25 -8.18 -8.87
CA ASP A 497 -1.44 -8.74 -10.22
C ASP A 497 -0.88 -7.87 -11.33
N LEU A 498 -0.55 -6.61 -11.04
CA LEU A 498 -0.01 -5.70 -12.04
C LEU A 498 1.48 -5.97 -12.32
N THR A 499 1.89 -5.73 -13.57
CA THR A 499 3.30 -5.88 -13.99
C THR A 499 4.05 -4.56 -13.92
N VAL A 500 3.57 -3.54 -14.64
CA VAL A 500 4.02 -2.15 -14.55
C VAL A 500 2.78 -1.29 -14.40
N TRP A 501 2.79 -0.38 -13.46
CA TRP A 501 1.61 0.46 -13.17
C TRP A 501 1.99 1.85 -12.73
N ALA A 502 1.08 2.79 -12.88
CA ALA A 502 1.17 4.11 -12.29
C ALA A 502 0.19 4.24 -11.13
N ALA A 503 0.68 4.77 -10.02
CA ALA A 503 -0.11 5.04 -8.80
C ALA A 503 0.45 6.23 -8.03
N ALA A 504 -0.15 6.54 -6.89
CA ALA A 504 0.33 7.57 -5.98
C ALA A 504 0.25 7.08 -4.54
N TRP A 505 1.25 7.47 -3.75
CA TRP A 505 1.27 7.27 -2.30
C TRP A 505 0.68 8.45 -1.57
N GLY A 506 -0.09 8.19 -0.53
CA GLY A 506 -0.27 9.15 0.57
C GLY A 506 0.91 9.00 1.54
N SER A 507 1.44 10.11 2.04
CA SER A 507 2.53 10.06 3.01
C SER A 507 2.02 10.23 4.43
N THR A 508 2.69 9.57 5.37
CA THR A 508 2.51 9.74 6.80
C THR A 508 3.46 10.83 7.34
N ILE A 509 3.19 11.31 8.54
CA ILE A 509 4.04 12.34 9.18
C ILE A 509 5.43 11.79 9.48
N ASP A 510 5.51 10.55 9.97
CA ASP A 510 6.79 9.86 10.15
C ASP A 510 7.20 9.16 8.85
N PRO A 511 8.44 9.37 8.38
CA PRO A 511 8.95 8.80 7.14
C PRO A 511 9.37 7.33 7.26
N ASP A 512 8.72 6.54 8.08
CA ASP A 512 9.03 5.12 8.27
C ASP A 512 8.81 4.33 6.98
N MET A 513 9.85 3.65 6.53
CA MET A 513 9.85 2.88 5.29
C MET A 513 9.47 1.39 5.48
N TYR A 514 9.15 0.95 6.71
CA TYR A 514 8.93 -0.46 7.02
C TYR A 514 7.76 -1.06 6.24
N GLN A 515 6.61 -0.42 6.31
CA GLN A 515 5.39 -0.94 5.70
C GLN A 515 5.54 -1.19 4.20
N VAL A 516 6.22 -0.30 3.50
CA VAL A 516 6.30 -0.33 2.03
C VAL A 516 7.45 -1.18 1.52
N TYR A 517 8.58 -1.27 2.25
CA TYR A 517 9.82 -1.83 1.71
C TYR A 517 10.51 -2.88 2.59
N HIS A 518 10.08 -3.10 3.84
CA HIS A 518 10.74 -4.09 4.69
C HIS A 518 10.33 -5.51 4.27
N LYS A 519 11.29 -6.43 4.24
CA LYS A 519 11.08 -7.83 3.84
C LYS A 519 10.04 -8.59 4.68
N ASP A 520 9.89 -8.21 5.94
CA ASP A 520 8.96 -8.83 6.89
C ASP A 520 7.63 -8.06 6.99
N SER A 521 7.38 -7.08 6.12
CA SER A 521 6.12 -6.37 6.07
C SER A 521 5.02 -7.24 5.48
N ASN A 522 3.83 -7.20 6.09
CA ASN A 522 2.62 -7.86 5.60
C ASN A 522 1.78 -6.96 4.67
N ALA A 523 2.28 -5.77 4.34
CA ALA A 523 1.54 -4.86 3.47
C ALA A 523 1.52 -5.36 2.01
N THR A 524 0.46 -5.01 1.30
CA THR A 524 0.28 -5.39 -0.12
C THR A 524 1.36 -4.81 -1.04
N SER A 525 2.01 -3.71 -0.63
CA SER A 525 3.12 -3.11 -1.38
C SER A 525 4.27 -4.09 -1.62
N VAL A 526 4.65 -4.90 -0.64
CA VAL A 526 5.75 -5.87 -0.82
C VAL A 526 5.40 -6.99 -1.79
N LEU A 527 4.11 -7.36 -1.88
CA LEU A 527 3.62 -8.27 -2.94
C LEU A 527 3.74 -7.61 -4.32
N ASN A 528 3.38 -6.34 -4.41
CA ASN A 528 3.46 -5.58 -5.65
C ASN A 528 4.89 -5.43 -6.17
N TRP A 529 5.88 -5.28 -5.28
CA TRP A 529 7.29 -5.27 -5.68
C TRP A 529 7.81 -6.65 -6.13
N GLY A 530 7.08 -7.73 -5.86
CA GLY A 530 7.50 -9.10 -6.16
C GLY A 530 8.44 -9.69 -5.11
N TYR A 531 8.41 -9.20 -3.87
CA TYR A 531 9.29 -9.70 -2.78
C TYR A 531 9.13 -11.18 -2.54
N LYS A 532 7.92 -11.74 -2.68
CA LYS A 532 7.69 -13.19 -2.55
C LYS A 532 8.61 -13.98 -3.49
N GLN A 533 8.66 -13.62 -4.76
CA GLN A 533 9.48 -14.28 -5.77
C GLN A 533 10.97 -14.01 -5.55
N ILE A 534 11.33 -12.78 -5.20
CA ILE A 534 12.70 -12.39 -4.93
C ILE A 534 13.27 -13.17 -3.75
N LEU A 535 12.55 -13.22 -2.63
CA LEU A 535 13.03 -13.85 -1.39
C LEU A 535 13.05 -15.37 -1.47
N LEU A 536 12.17 -16.00 -2.27
CA LEU A 536 12.26 -17.43 -2.60
C LEU A 536 13.52 -17.75 -3.41
N ASN A 537 13.99 -16.81 -4.22
CA ASN A 537 15.24 -16.87 -4.98
C ASN A 537 15.50 -18.21 -5.68
N THR A 538 14.49 -18.77 -6.32
CA THR A 538 14.58 -20.07 -6.98
C THR A 538 15.71 -20.08 -8.03
N GLY A 539 16.69 -20.95 -7.83
CA GLY A 539 17.83 -21.09 -8.72
C GLY A 539 18.86 -19.95 -8.65
N GLY A 540 18.85 -19.12 -7.61
CA GLY A 540 19.79 -17.99 -7.43
C GLY A 540 19.53 -16.82 -8.38
N LYS A 541 18.34 -16.71 -8.92
CA LYS A 541 17.96 -15.72 -9.93
C LYS A 541 17.98 -14.27 -9.40
N TYR A 542 17.74 -14.11 -8.09
CA TYR A 542 17.62 -12.83 -7.43
C TYR A 542 18.69 -12.58 -6.36
N ASP A 543 19.87 -13.21 -6.45
CA ASP A 543 20.92 -13.07 -5.43
C ASP A 543 21.25 -11.61 -5.10
N THR A 544 21.33 -10.76 -6.12
CA THR A 544 21.59 -9.32 -5.96
C THR A 544 20.44 -8.61 -5.25
N GLU A 545 19.21 -8.85 -5.68
CA GLU A 545 18.02 -8.23 -5.08
C GLU A 545 17.80 -8.70 -3.64
N VAL A 546 18.04 -9.97 -3.34
CA VAL A 546 17.98 -10.50 -1.96
C VAL A 546 18.97 -9.76 -1.06
N ALA A 547 20.22 -9.58 -1.53
CA ALA A 547 21.23 -8.83 -0.78
C ALA A 547 20.81 -7.37 -0.55
N LEU A 548 20.25 -6.71 -1.58
CA LEU A 548 19.76 -5.34 -1.49
C LEU A 548 18.57 -5.22 -0.52
N ILE A 549 17.59 -6.13 -0.59
CA ILE A 549 16.42 -6.14 0.29
C ILE A 549 16.82 -6.39 1.75
N ASN A 550 17.77 -7.30 2.01
CA ASN A 550 18.29 -7.52 3.36
C ASN A 550 18.95 -6.24 3.91
N ARG A 551 19.83 -5.61 3.12
CA ARG A 551 20.46 -4.35 3.52
C ARG A 551 19.45 -3.22 3.71
N LEU A 552 18.45 -3.11 2.84
CA LEU A 552 17.37 -2.14 2.97
C LEU A 552 16.59 -2.35 4.27
N SER A 553 16.26 -3.60 4.59
CA SER A 553 15.54 -3.96 5.82
C SER A 553 16.36 -3.65 7.07
N ASP A 554 17.66 -3.95 7.06
CA ASP A 554 18.58 -3.61 8.16
C ASP A 554 18.65 -2.08 8.40
N LEU A 555 18.69 -1.29 7.32
CA LEU A 555 18.66 0.18 7.41
C LEU A 555 17.33 0.69 7.96
N ILE A 556 16.21 0.13 7.52
CA ILE A 556 14.89 0.48 8.04
C ILE A 556 14.82 0.19 9.54
N ASP A 557 15.27 -0.98 9.97
CA ASP A 557 15.30 -1.36 11.38
C ASP A 557 16.20 -0.43 12.21
N ALA A 558 17.35 -0.04 11.66
CA ALA A 558 18.24 0.93 12.32
C ALA A 558 17.55 2.30 12.47
N GLY A 559 16.88 2.79 11.41
CA GLY A 559 16.14 4.05 11.44
C GLY A 559 14.97 4.06 12.43
N ARG A 560 14.42 2.91 12.77
CA ARG A 560 13.34 2.75 13.76
C ARG A 560 13.84 2.67 15.21
N LYS A 561 15.15 2.55 15.45
CA LYS A 561 15.76 2.37 16.78
C LYS A 561 16.35 3.65 17.36
N THR A 562 16.39 4.75 16.63
CA THR A 562 16.93 6.03 17.10
C THR A 562 15.91 7.15 16.96
N ASN A 563 15.87 8.06 17.95
CA ASN A 563 15.09 9.29 17.92
C ASN A 563 15.87 10.47 17.31
N ASN A 564 17.14 10.27 16.97
CA ASN A 564 17.95 11.32 16.35
C ASN A 564 17.52 11.51 14.89
N GLN A 565 16.95 12.65 14.61
CA GLN A 565 16.36 12.96 13.30
C GLN A 565 17.41 13.02 12.18
N ASP A 566 18.60 13.58 12.47
CA ASP A 566 19.68 13.69 11.48
C ASP A 566 20.26 12.30 11.16
N GLU A 567 20.43 11.45 12.17
CA GLU A 567 20.86 10.07 12.00
C GLU A 567 19.85 9.27 11.17
N ARG A 568 18.56 9.38 11.49
CA ARG A 568 17.48 8.75 10.70
C ARG A 568 17.47 9.24 9.25
N ALA A 569 17.65 10.54 9.00
CA ALA A 569 17.70 11.09 7.66
C ALA A 569 18.87 10.52 6.85
N ALA A 570 20.04 10.36 7.45
CA ALA A 570 21.20 9.75 6.82
C ALA A 570 20.99 8.26 6.51
N ILE A 571 20.34 7.52 7.40
CA ILE A 571 19.98 6.11 7.20
C ILE A 571 18.96 5.99 6.06
N TYR A 572 17.90 6.79 6.08
CA TYR A 572 16.86 6.73 5.04
C TYR A 572 17.36 7.19 3.68
N SER A 573 18.31 8.10 3.61
CA SER A 573 18.95 8.45 2.33
C SER A 573 19.60 7.24 1.67
N GLN A 574 20.33 6.42 2.44
CA GLN A 574 20.93 5.17 1.94
C GLN A 574 19.85 4.14 1.55
N ALA A 575 18.81 4.00 2.36
CA ALA A 575 17.70 3.10 2.09
C ALA A 575 16.98 3.46 0.77
N LEU A 576 16.74 4.74 0.53
CA LEU A 576 16.11 5.25 -0.70
C LEU A 576 16.96 5.01 -1.94
N ASP A 577 18.29 5.06 -1.83
CA ASP A 577 19.18 4.70 -2.94
C ASP A 577 19.11 3.20 -3.27
N ILE A 578 18.92 2.34 -2.27
CA ILE A 578 18.70 0.90 -2.49
C ILE A 578 17.36 0.64 -3.19
N VAL A 579 16.31 1.37 -2.84
CA VAL A 579 15.02 1.28 -3.56
C VAL A 579 15.22 1.58 -5.05
N MET A 580 16.01 2.60 -5.39
CA MET A 580 16.34 2.88 -6.79
C MET A 580 17.11 1.72 -7.44
N GLN A 581 18.12 1.15 -6.75
CA GLN A 581 18.91 0.03 -7.27
C GLN A 581 18.08 -1.22 -7.54
N LEU A 582 17.05 -1.48 -6.75
CA LEU A 582 16.11 -2.59 -6.94
C LEU A 582 15.26 -2.43 -8.22
N ALA A 583 15.14 -1.22 -8.76
CA ALA A 583 14.35 -0.92 -9.93
C ALA A 583 12.88 -1.41 -9.84
N ILE A 584 12.26 -1.22 -8.70
CA ILE A 584 10.86 -1.60 -8.43
C ILE A 584 9.92 -0.40 -8.40
N GLU A 585 10.44 0.79 -8.14
CA GLU A 585 9.67 2.02 -8.05
C GLU A 585 10.42 3.19 -8.68
N LEU A 586 9.77 3.91 -9.57
CA LEU A 586 10.25 5.15 -10.18
C LEU A 586 9.37 6.30 -9.70
N PRO A 587 9.81 7.14 -8.76
CA PRO A 587 9.07 8.32 -8.36
C PRO A 587 8.99 9.31 -9.53
N THR A 588 7.86 9.99 -9.68
CA THR A 588 7.57 10.82 -10.85
C THR A 588 7.33 12.27 -10.51
N TYR A 589 6.32 12.58 -9.72
CA TYR A 589 5.95 13.95 -9.35
C TYR A 589 5.40 14.04 -7.93
N GLN A 590 5.47 15.23 -7.37
CA GLN A 590 4.72 15.62 -6.17
C GLN A 590 3.97 16.91 -6.48
N ARG A 591 2.69 16.96 -6.11
CA ARG A 591 1.86 18.17 -6.31
C ARG A 591 2.19 19.22 -5.24
N ASN A 592 2.30 20.46 -5.69
CA ASN A 592 2.62 21.61 -4.86
C ASN A 592 1.38 22.23 -4.22
#